data_ea21e41dba71714f80de4beb7bc4561a
#
_entry.id   ea21e41dba71714f80de4beb7bc4561a
#
_cell.length_a   1.000
_cell.length_b   1.000
_cell.length_c   1.000
_cell.angle_alpha   90.00
_cell.angle_beta   90.00
_cell.angle_gamma   90.00
#
_symmetry.space_group_name_H-M   'P 1'
#
loop_
_entity.id
_entity.type
_entity.pdbx_description
1 polymer ?
#
loop_
_entity_poly.entity_id
_entity_poly.type
_entity_poly.pdbx_seq_one_letter_code
_entity_poly.pdbx_strand_id
1 'polypeptide(L)'
;MPIYKLDGQAPEFPAEGQYYIAETAVLIGRVRLKAETSVWFGAVLRGDNEWIELGERSQIQDNATLHTDPGFPMTIGRDCVIGHNVILHGCTVGDNSLIGMGAIMLNGAKIGNNSLVGAGSVVTEGKSFPDNSLIVGAPRASSERSTRRQRR
;
A
#
# COMPACT_ATOMS: atom_id res chain seq x y z
N MET A 1 19.61 -7.70 -2.23
CA MET A 1 18.23 -7.15 -2.34
C MET A 1 17.39 -8.09 -3.18
N PRO A 2 16.32 -8.68 -2.66
CA PRO A 2 15.46 -9.55 -3.47
C PRO A 2 14.50 -8.72 -4.34
N ILE A 3 14.96 -8.41 -5.54
CA ILE A 3 14.18 -7.74 -6.59
C ILE A 3 13.94 -8.76 -7.70
N TYR A 4 12.67 -9.02 -7.98
CA TYR A 4 12.28 -10.06 -8.91
C TYR A 4 11.55 -9.51 -10.13
N LYS A 5 11.99 -9.94 -11.30
CA LYS A 5 11.25 -9.79 -12.55
C LYS A 5 10.17 -10.87 -12.63
N LEU A 6 8.97 -10.50 -13.02
CA LEU A 6 7.84 -11.42 -13.22
C LEU A 6 7.13 -11.10 -14.55
N ASP A 7 6.92 -12.10 -15.39
CA ASP A 7 6.26 -11.98 -16.70
C ASP A 7 6.82 -10.83 -17.56
N GLY A 8 8.15 -10.71 -17.58
CA GLY A 8 8.81 -9.65 -18.34
C GLY A 8 8.85 -8.28 -17.67
N GLN A 9 8.11 -8.07 -16.58
CA GLN A 9 8.05 -6.81 -15.83
C GLN A 9 9.03 -6.86 -14.66
N ALA A 10 9.82 -5.81 -14.51
CA ALA A 10 10.74 -5.63 -13.38
C ALA A 10 10.38 -4.35 -12.62
N PRO A 11 10.70 -4.26 -11.33
CA PRO A 11 10.57 -3.01 -10.61
C PRO A 11 11.37 -1.88 -11.27
N GLU A 12 10.77 -0.68 -11.27
CA GLU A 12 11.34 0.54 -11.84
C GLU A 12 11.78 1.48 -10.72
N PHE A 13 12.97 2.05 -10.86
CA PHE A 13 13.60 2.89 -9.84
C PHE A 13 14.00 4.25 -10.41
N PRO A 14 14.06 5.31 -9.58
CA PRO A 14 14.70 6.56 -9.97
C PRO A 14 16.22 6.38 -10.11
N ALA A 15 16.96 7.46 -10.36
CA ALA A 15 18.40 7.43 -10.46
C ALA A 15 19.05 6.84 -9.19
N GLU A 16 20.17 6.15 -9.35
CA GLU A 16 20.94 5.58 -8.25
C GLU A 16 21.24 6.64 -7.17
N GLY A 17 21.08 6.26 -5.91
CA GLY A 17 21.25 7.16 -4.77
C GLY A 17 20.00 8.00 -4.43
N GLN A 18 18.93 7.94 -5.22
CA GLN A 18 17.70 8.64 -4.96
C GLN A 18 16.62 7.76 -4.31
N TYR A 19 16.97 6.62 -3.78
CA TYR A 19 16.05 5.72 -3.08
C TYR A 19 16.81 4.81 -2.12
N TYR A 20 16.08 4.25 -1.17
CA TYR A 20 16.60 3.25 -0.25
C TYR A 20 15.71 2.01 -0.23
N ILE A 21 16.31 0.83 -0.35
CA ILE A 21 15.62 -0.45 -0.18
C ILE A 21 16.45 -1.30 0.79
N ALA A 22 15.85 -1.66 1.91
CA ALA A 22 16.47 -2.53 2.90
C ALA A 22 16.76 -3.92 2.31
N GLU A 23 17.83 -4.56 2.76
CA GLU A 23 18.30 -5.84 2.20
C GLU A 23 17.27 -6.98 2.28
N THR A 24 16.34 -6.93 3.23
CA THR A 24 15.28 -7.93 3.40
C THR A 24 13.93 -7.52 2.81
N ALA A 25 13.83 -6.31 2.25
CA ALA A 25 12.63 -5.92 1.51
C ALA A 25 12.55 -6.67 0.18
N VAL A 26 11.34 -7.04 -0.25
CA VAL A 26 11.09 -7.83 -1.46
C VAL A 26 10.21 -7.03 -2.42
N LEU A 27 10.70 -6.78 -3.64
CA LEU A 27 9.96 -6.10 -4.70
C LEU A 27 9.81 -7.02 -5.91
N ILE A 28 8.58 -7.22 -6.39
CA ILE A 28 8.25 -8.18 -7.43
C ILE A 28 7.40 -7.52 -8.53
N GLY A 29 7.84 -7.62 -9.78
CA GLY A 29 7.05 -7.26 -10.96
C GLY A 29 6.78 -5.76 -11.10
N ARG A 30 5.53 -5.38 -11.26
CA ARG A 30 5.08 -4.00 -11.54
C ARG A 30 5.10 -3.12 -10.29
N VAL A 31 6.29 -2.76 -9.85
CA VAL A 31 6.52 -1.81 -8.74
C VAL A 31 7.29 -0.63 -9.28
N ARG A 32 6.83 0.59 -9.03
CA ARG A 32 7.52 1.82 -9.44
C ARG A 32 7.77 2.72 -8.25
N LEU A 33 9.02 3.00 -7.98
CA LEU A 33 9.46 3.96 -6.97
C LEU A 33 9.82 5.29 -7.61
N LYS A 34 9.38 6.39 -7.01
CA LYS A 34 9.82 7.75 -7.37
C LYS A 34 11.02 8.16 -6.52
N ALA A 35 11.54 9.37 -6.75
CA ALA A 35 12.72 9.88 -6.05
C ALA A 35 12.50 10.01 -4.54
N GLU A 36 13.58 9.82 -3.79
CA GLU A 36 13.64 9.95 -2.32
C GLU A 36 12.69 9.01 -1.56
N THR A 37 12.31 7.90 -2.18
CA THR A 37 11.49 6.87 -1.51
C THR A 37 12.34 5.91 -0.69
N SER A 38 11.72 5.29 0.31
CA SER A 38 12.37 4.23 1.09
C SER A 38 11.44 3.06 1.37
N VAL A 39 11.99 1.85 1.29
CA VAL A 39 11.31 0.60 1.60
C VAL A 39 12.13 -0.15 2.63
N TRP A 40 11.54 -0.39 3.79
CA TRP A 40 12.24 -0.86 4.98
C TRP A 40 12.21 -2.37 5.16
N PHE A 41 12.82 -2.86 6.22
CA PHE A 41 13.10 -4.28 6.42
C PHE A 41 11.84 -5.15 6.42
N GLY A 42 11.86 -6.26 5.70
CA GLY A 42 10.77 -7.22 5.64
C GLY A 42 9.52 -6.76 4.89
N ALA A 43 9.50 -5.54 4.35
CA ALA A 43 8.39 -5.09 3.51
C ALA A 43 8.33 -5.88 2.20
N VAL A 44 7.10 -6.21 1.75
CA VAL A 44 6.88 -6.95 0.50
C VAL A 44 5.94 -6.15 -0.41
N LEU A 45 6.42 -5.82 -1.60
CA LEU A 45 5.66 -5.14 -2.65
C LEU A 45 5.53 -6.11 -3.83
N ARG A 46 4.35 -6.69 -4.03
CA ARG A 46 4.10 -7.65 -5.10
C ARG A 46 3.11 -7.13 -6.14
N GLY A 47 3.65 -6.62 -7.26
CA GLY A 47 2.90 -6.14 -8.41
C GLY A 47 2.80 -7.20 -9.50
N ASP A 48 2.19 -8.33 -9.21
CA ASP A 48 1.96 -9.42 -10.16
C ASP A 48 0.72 -9.21 -11.03
N ASN A 49 -0.26 -8.44 -10.57
CA ASN A 49 -1.48 -8.11 -11.31
C ASN A 49 -1.45 -6.71 -11.89
N GLU A 50 -1.40 -5.69 -11.03
CA GLU A 50 -1.42 -4.28 -11.40
C GLU A 50 -0.19 -3.54 -10.85
N TRP A 51 0.02 -2.30 -11.28
CA TRP A 51 1.10 -1.47 -10.78
C TRP A 51 0.92 -1.07 -9.31
N ILE A 52 2.02 -1.08 -8.57
CA ILE A 52 2.19 -0.44 -7.28
C ILE A 52 3.12 0.75 -7.50
N GLU A 53 2.60 1.96 -7.35
CA GLU A 53 3.37 3.19 -7.53
C GLU A 53 3.54 3.92 -6.20
N LEU A 54 4.78 4.21 -5.83
CA LEU A 54 5.15 4.97 -4.65
C LEU A 54 5.67 6.34 -5.05
N GLY A 55 4.94 7.39 -4.65
CA GLY A 55 5.25 8.78 -4.91
C GLY A 55 6.49 9.29 -4.18
N GLU A 56 7.02 10.43 -4.62
CA GLU A 56 8.25 11.03 -4.10
C GLU A 56 8.24 11.19 -2.59
N ARG A 57 9.38 11.00 -1.94
CA ARG A 57 9.63 11.15 -0.49
C ARG A 57 8.71 10.31 0.41
N SER A 58 8.03 9.32 -0.17
CA SER A 58 7.19 8.40 0.60
C SER A 58 7.97 7.19 1.10
N GLN A 59 7.51 6.60 2.19
CA GLN A 59 8.17 5.47 2.82
C GLN A 59 7.22 4.33 3.16
N ILE A 60 7.71 3.12 2.95
CA ILE A 60 7.06 1.87 3.36
C ILE A 60 7.86 1.30 4.52
N GLN A 61 7.28 1.28 5.70
CA GLN A 61 7.97 0.83 6.91
C GLN A 61 7.99 -0.70 7.05
N ASP A 62 8.71 -1.17 8.06
CA ASP A 62 9.05 -2.57 8.25
C ASP A 62 7.83 -3.50 8.25
N ASN A 63 7.96 -4.63 7.58
CA ASN A 63 6.96 -5.70 7.47
C ASN A 63 5.62 -5.28 6.84
N ALA A 64 5.54 -4.14 6.19
CA ALA A 64 4.34 -3.79 5.42
C ALA A 64 4.19 -4.70 4.20
N THR A 65 2.95 -5.03 3.83
CA THR A 65 2.65 -5.88 2.69
C THR A 65 1.73 -5.14 1.72
N LEU A 66 2.19 -4.98 0.48
CA LEU A 66 1.48 -4.29 -0.58
C LEU A 66 1.23 -5.27 -1.74
N HIS A 67 -0.02 -5.40 -2.13
CA HIS A 67 -0.42 -6.30 -3.23
C HIS A 67 -1.57 -5.69 -4.04
N THR A 68 -1.79 -6.21 -5.24
CA THR A 68 -2.82 -5.74 -6.17
C THR A 68 -3.60 -6.92 -6.73
N ASP A 69 -4.90 -6.71 -6.96
CA ASP A 69 -5.75 -7.59 -7.76
C ASP A 69 -5.97 -7.01 -9.16
N PRO A 70 -6.35 -7.82 -10.16
CA PRO A 70 -6.71 -7.33 -11.48
C PRO A 70 -7.78 -6.23 -11.41
N GLY A 71 -7.53 -5.08 -12.04
CA GLY A 71 -8.41 -3.92 -12.04
C GLY A 71 -8.30 -3.01 -10.81
N PHE A 72 -7.43 -3.34 -9.85
CA PHE A 72 -7.19 -2.54 -8.64
C PHE A 72 -5.71 -2.17 -8.50
N PRO A 73 -5.20 -1.22 -9.31
CA PRO A 73 -3.84 -0.72 -9.14
C PRO A 73 -3.70 0.02 -7.81
N MET A 74 -2.47 0.12 -7.34
CA MET A 74 -2.15 0.83 -6.11
C MET A 74 -1.36 2.10 -6.41
N THR A 75 -1.83 3.22 -5.88
CA THR A 75 -1.12 4.49 -5.95
C THR A 75 -0.97 5.06 -4.54
N ILE A 76 0.26 5.30 -4.16
CA ILE A 76 0.61 6.02 -2.94
C ILE A 76 1.21 7.35 -3.38
N GLY A 77 0.62 8.45 -2.92
CA GLY A 77 1.05 9.79 -3.24
C GLY A 77 2.45 10.12 -2.73
N ARG A 78 2.86 11.37 -2.87
CA ARG A 78 4.13 11.88 -2.33
C ARG A 78 4.02 12.20 -0.84
N ASP A 79 5.15 12.24 -0.15
CA ASP A 79 5.25 12.60 1.27
C ASP A 79 4.38 11.73 2.19
N CYS A 80 4.15 10.46 1.80
CA CYS A 80 3.33 9.53 2.57
C CYS A 80 4.17 8.64 3.49
N VAL A 81 3.58 8.28 4.63
CA VAL A 81 4.14 7.30 5.55
C VAL A 81 3.21 6.10 5.65
N ILE A 82 3.68 4.95 5.20
CA ILE A 82 2.99 3.67 5.39
C ILE A 82 3.64 2.96 6.57
N GLY A 83 2.92 2.88 7.68
CA GLY A 83 3.42 2.40 8.96
C GLY A 83 3.79 0.92 8.98
N HIS A 84 4.46 0.52 10.06
CA HIS A 84 4.87 -0.88 10.26
C HIS A 84 3.69 -1.85 10.22
N ASN A 85 3.88 -3.02 9.61
CA ASN A 85 2.88 -4.08 9.50
C ASN A 85 1.56 -3.66 8.84
N VAL A 86 1.55 -2.59 8.05
CA VAL A 86 0.38 -2.18 7.26
C VAL A 86 0.15 -3.17 6.12
N ILE A 87 -1.13 -3.43 5.81
CA ILE A 87 -1.52 -4.17 4.62
C ILE A 87 -2.28 -3.22 3.69
N LEU A 88 -1.73 -2.99 2.50
CA LEU A 88 -2.41 -2.27 1.42
C LEU A 88 -2.73 -3.23 0.29
N HIS A 89 -3.97 -3.23 -0.15
CA HIS A 89 -4.44 -4.12 -1.19
C HIS A 89 -5.28 -3.37 -2.22
N GLY A 90 -4.69 -3.05 -3.39
CA GLY A 90 -5.39 -2.40 -4.49
C GLY A 90 -6.07 -1.08 -4.14
N CYS A 91 -5.44 -0.22 -3.38
CA CYS A 91 -6.01 1.01 -2.83
C CYS A 91 -5.24 2.26 -3.26
N THR A 92 -5.78 3.43 -2.95
CA THR A 92 -5.18 4.73 -3.23
C THR A 92 -4.99 5.53 -1.95
N VAL A 93 -3.79 6.08 -1.76
CA VAL A 93 -3.44 6.97 -0.66
C VAL A 93 -3.03 8.31 -1.25
N GLY A 94 -3.72 9.38 -0.88
CA GLY A 94 -3.43 10.75 -1.30
C GLY A 94 -2.13 11.30 -0.67
N ASP A 95 -1.64 12.39 -1.23
CA ASP A 95 -0.39 13.04 -0.81
C ASP A 95 -0.39 13.41 0.68
N ASN A 96 0.80 13.44 1.28
CA ASN A 96 1.03 13.90 2.65
C ASN A 96 0.14 13.20 3.68
N SER A 97 -0.08 11.90 3.50
CA SER A 97 -0.96 11.10 4.36
C SER A 97 -0.18 10.04 5.14
N LEU A 98 -0.70 9.70 6.32
CA LEU A 98 -0.11 8.69 7.18
C LEU A 98 -1.08 7.52 7.35
N ILE A 99 -0.61 6.31 7.06
CA ILE A 99 -1.32 5.07 7.34
C ILE A 99 -0.68 4.45 8.58
N GLY A 100 -1.42 4.47 9.68
CA GLY A 100 -0.94 4.01 10.98
C GLY A 100 -0.60 2.52 11.03
N MET A 101 0.28 2.16 11.95
CA MET A 101 0.79 0.80 12.14
C MET A 101 -0.33 -0.25 12.18
N GLY A 102 -0.16 -1.34 11.45
CA GLY A 102 -1.11 -2.45 11.44
C GLY A 102 -2.47 -2.14 10.79
N ALA A 103 -2.65 -0.99 10.17
CA ALA A 103 -3.88 -0.69 9.43
C ALA A 103 -3.99 -1.57 8.18
N ILE A 104 -5.23 -1.81 7.75
CA ILE A 104 -5.55 -2.60 6.56
C ILE A 104 -6.44 -1.78 5.64
N MET A 105 -6.07 -1.68 4.37
CA MET A 105 -6.88 -1.04 3.33
C MET A 105 -7.12 -2.03 2.18
N LEU A 106 -8.38 -2.17 1.78
CA LEU A 106 -8.81 -3.17 0.81
C LEU A 106 -9.07 -2.57 -0.58
N ASN A 107 -9.36 -3.43 -1.57
CA ASN A 107 -9.51 -3.06 -2.97
C ASN A 107 -10.44 -1.87 -3.19
N GLY A 108 -9.97 -0.91 -3.98
CA GLY A 108 -10.74 0.28 -4.32
C GLY A 108 -10.93 1.30 -3.19
N ALA A 109 -10.36 1.05 -2.00
CA ALA A 109 -10.37 2.05 -0.93
C ALA A 109 -9.54 3.27 -1.34
N LYS A 110 -10.01 4.48 -1.02
CA LYS A 110 -9.34 5.74 -1.37
C LYS A 110 -9.29 6.67 -0.17
N ILE A 111 -8.08 7.11 0.15
CA ILE A 111 -7.83 8.13 1.18
C ILE A 111 -7.35 9.40 0.47
N GLY A 112 -8.00 10.52 0.76
CA GLY A 112 -7.62 11.84 0.24
C GLY A 112 -6.29 12.35 0.82
N ASN A 113 -5.87 13.51 0.34
CA ASN A 113 -4.62 14.16 0.77
C ASN A 113 -4.68 14.60 2.24
N ASN A 114 -3.52 14.76 2.86
CA ASN A 114 -3.38 15.29 4.23
C ASN A 114 -4.21 14.50 5.27
N SER A 115 -4.34 13.20 5.08
CA SER A 115 -5.21 12.35 5.90
C SER A 115 -4.42 11.40 6.79
N LEU A 116 -5.06 10.96 7.87
CA LEU A 116 -4.49 10.01 8.81
C LEU A 116 -5.42 8.82 9.00
N VAL A 117 -4.91 7.62 8.73
CA VAL A 117 -5.55 6.37 9.11
C VAL A 117 -4.92 5.89 10.41
N GLY A 118 -5.71 5.77 11.46
CA GLY A 118 -5.23 5.36 12.77
C GLY A 118 -4.68 3.93 12.81
N ALA A 119 -3.79 3.66 13.74
CA ALA A 119 -3.21 2.33 13.91
C ALA A 119 -4.30 1.25 14.09
N GLY A 120 -4.13 0.10 13.45
CA GLY A 120 -5.06 -1.03 13.53
C GLY A 120 -6.42 -0.79 12.88
N SER A 121 -6.62 0.30 12.15
CA SER A 121 -7.88 0.58 11.46
C SER A 121 -8.06 -0.29 10.24
N VAL A 122 -9.32 -0.54 9.86
CA VAL A 122 -9.67 -1.29 8.65
C VAL A 122 -10.53 -0.43 7.74
N VAL A 123 -10.01 -0.14 6.55
CA VAL A 123 -10.73 0.54 5.47
C VAL A 123 -11.20 -0.49 4.47
N THR A 124 -12.51 -0.74 4.45
CA THR A 124 -13.11 -1.79 3.62
C THR A 124 -13.17 -1.40 2.14
N GLU A 125 -13.45 -2.38 1.30
CA GLU A 125 -13.50 -2.24 -0.16
C GLU A 125 -14.37 -1.07 -0.61
N GLY A 126 -13.86 -0.30 -1.56
CA GLY A 126 -14.57 0.80 -2.21
C GLY A 126 -14.87 2.00 -1.33
N LYS A 127 -14.45 2.02 -0.07
CA LYS A 127 -14.64 3.19 0.80
C LYS A 127 -13.75 4.34 0.35
N SER A 128 -14.32 5.54 0.31
CA SER A 128 -13.61 6.75 -0.08
C SER A 128 -13.76 7.83 0.99
N PHE A 129 -12.64 8.46 1.32
CA PHE A 129 -12.58 9.53 2.31
C PHE A 129 -11.96 10.78 1.66
N PRO A 130 -12.53 11.97 1.89
CA PRO A 130 -12.00 13.21 1.34
C PRO A 130 -10.66 13.61 1.95
N ASP A 131 -10.06 14.67 1.41
CA ASP A 131 -8.88 15.30 1.97
C ASP A 131 -9.09 15.71 3.43
N ASN A 132 -8.01 15.73 4.21
CA ASN A 132 -7.98 16.13 5.62
C ASN A 132 -8.84 15.24 6.54
N SER A 133 -8.95 13.95 6.22
CA SER A 133 -9.72 12.97 7.00
C SER A 133 -8.88 12.34 8.11
N LEU A 134 -9.53 12.14 9.27
CA LEU A 134 -9.06 11.24 10.31
C LEU A 134 -9.93 9.99 10.31
N ILE A 135 -9.35 8.83 9.96
CA ILE A 135 -10.06 7.56 9.82
C ILE A 135 -9.57 6.63 10.92
N VAL A 136 -10.49 6.19 11.80
CA VAL A 136 -10.16 5.31 12.92
C VAL A 136 -11.16 4.17 13.05
N GLY A 137 -10.71 3.02 13.53
CA GLY A 137 -11.55 1.89 13.88
C GLY A 137 -11.69 0.86 12.76
N ALA A 138 -12.51 -0.14 13.02
CA ALA A 138 -12.84 -1.24 12.11
C ALA A 138 -14.36 -1.33 11.92
N PRO A 139 -14.83 -1.88 10.78
CA PRO A 139 -16.27 -2.06 10.58
C PRO A 139 -16.85 -2.95 11.67
N ARG A 140 -18.08 -2.65 12.07
CA ARG A 140 -18.83 -3.52 13.00
C ARG A 140 -19.04 -4.88 12.34
N ALA A 141 -18.89 -5.95 13.11
CA ALA A 141 -19.28 -7.28 12.66
C ALA A 141 -20.77 -7.28 12.29
N SER A 142 -21.10 -7.78 11.09
CA SER A 142 -22.49 -8.02 10.71
C SER A 142 -22.91 -9.41 11.17
N SER A 143 -24.16 -9.58 11.57
CA SER A 143 -24.73 -10.88 11.90
C SER A 143 -25.18 -11.67 10.65
N GLU A 144 -24.92 -11.17 9.46
CA GLU A 144 -25.29 -11.83 8.22
C GLU A 144 -24.46 -13.09 7.96
N ARG A 145 -25.12 -14.16 7.53
CA ARG A 145 -24.44 -15.38 7.13
C ARG A 145 -23.68 -15.16 5.85
N SER A 146 -22.36 -15.47 5.87
CA SER A 146 -21.54 -15.49 4.66
C SER A 146 -22.12 -16.43 3.61
N THR A 147 -22.26 -15.95 2.40
CA THR A 147 -22.67 -16.78 1.26
C THR A 147 -21.52 -17.69 0.82
N ARG A 148 -21.83 -18.80 0.09
CA ARG A 148 -20.79 -19.72 -0.43
C ARG A 148 -19.72 -19.02 -1.28
N ARG A 149 -20.03 -17.87 -1.89
CA ARG A 149 -19.12 -17.09 -2.73
C ARG A 149 -18.02 -16.36 -1.92
N GLN A 150 -18.28 -16.05 -0.66
CA GLN A 150 -17.34 -15.35 0.21
C GLN A 150 -16.32 -16.28 0.90
N ARG A 151 -16.44 -17.59 0.72
CA ARG A 151 -15.61 -18.61 1.37
C ARG A 151 -14.58 -19.28 0.45
N ARG A 152 -14.37 -18.72 -0.76
CA ARG A 152 -13.37 -19.23 -1.72
C ARG A 152 -12.29 -18.20 -1.96
#